data_045260ec5668ff77749d3c0048cc7027
#
_entry.id   045260ec5668ff77749d3c0048cc7027
#
_cell.length_a   1.000
_cell.length_b   1.000
_cell.length_c   1.000
_cell.angle_alpha   90.00
_cell.angle_beta   90.00
_cell.angle_gamma   90.00
#
_symmetry.space_group_name_H-M   'P 1'
#
loop_
_entity.id
_entity.type
_entity.pdbx_description
1 polymer ?
#
loop_
_entity_poly.entity_id
_entity_poly.type
_entity_poly.pdbx_seq_one_letter_code
_entity_poly.pdbx_strand_id
1 'polypeptide(L)'
;MVEYPKDDIWSIGLVNGETYHPENNQLLYNVLILAAINPTSGFFILVPKSKVVHLNISVEEAMKWIVSGGIVIPDVYKQLATREN
;
A
#
# COMPACT_ATOMS: atom_id res chain seq x y z
N MET A 1 -2.89 1.17 1.58
CA MET A 1 -1.57 1.35 2.25
C MET A 1 -1.60 0.70 3.61
N VAL A 2 -0.48 0.20 4.05
CA VAL A 2 -0.37 -0.52 5.31
C VAL A 2 0.86 -0.05 6.07
N GLU A 3 0.83 -0.19 7.40
CA GLU A 3 2.00 0.06 8.22
C GLU A 3 2.94 -1.13 8.13
N TYR A 4 4.07 -0.94 7.49
CA TYR A 4 5.06 -1.99 7.29
C TYR A 4 6.42 -1.34 6.97
N PRO A 5 7.51 -1.81 7.54
CA PRO A 5 7.64 -3.01 8.37
C PRO A 5 7.27 -2.84 9.85
N LYS A 6 6.92 -1.66 10.26
CA LYS A 6 6.52 -1.41 11.66
C LYS A 6 5.58 -0.22 11.74
N ASP A 7 5.07 0.05 12.94
CA ASP A 7 4.16 1.18 13.18
C ASP A 7 4.77 2.50 12.73
N ASP A 8 3.95 3.38 12.18
CA ASP A 8 4.28 4.70 11.68
C ASP A 8 5.14 4.72 10.42
N ILE A 9 5.47 3.56 9.86
CA ILE A 9 6.09 3.45 8.54
C ILE A 9 5.05 2.86 7.59
N TRP A 10 4.68 3.62 6.57
CA TRP A 10 3.60 3.24 5.67
C TRP A 10 4.15 2.77 4.33
N SER A 11 3.62 1.66 3.85
CA SER A 11 3.96 1.11 2.54
C SER A 11 2.74 1.13 1.64
N ILE A 12 2.96 1.42 0.36
CA ILE A 12 1.91 1.35 -0.65
C ILE A 12 1.97 -0.05 -1.25
N GLY A 13 0.82 -0.72 -1.24
CA GLY A 13 0.73 -2.07 -1.79
C GLY A 13 -0.53 -2.24 -2.60
N LEU A 14 -0.59 -3.35 -3.32
CA LEU A 14 -1.75 -3.73 -4.11
C LEU A 14 -2.44 -4.91 -3.45
N VAL A 15 -3.73 -4.76 -3.18
CA VAL A 15 -4.54 -5.86 -2.65
C VAL A 15 -4.93 -6.77 -3.81
N ASN A 16 -4.47 -8.02 -3.79
CA ASN A 16 -4.74 -8.95 -4.88
C ASN A 16 -5.55 -10.19 -4.45
N GLY A 17 -6.07 -10.20 -3.24
CA GLY A 17 -6.91 -11.31 -2.80
C GLY A 17 -7.17 -11.27 -1.30
N GLU A 18 -7.90 -12.29 -0.85
CA GLU A 18 -8.26 -12.45 0.55
C GLU A 18 -7.93 -13.86 1.01
N THR A 19 -7.55 -13.99 2.27
CA THR A 19 -7.20 -15.29 2.88
C THR A 19 -7.71 -15.27 4.31
N TYR A 20 -8.17 -16.44 4.80
CA TYR A 20 -8.54 -16.58 6.20
C TYR A 20 -7.34 -17.06 7.01
N HIS A 21 -7.14 -16.44 8.17
CA HIS A 21 -6.11 -16.88 9.09
C HIS A 21 -6.41 -18.32 9.55
N PRO A 22 -5.43 -19.24 9.49
CA PRO A 22 -5.69 -20.66 9.75
C PRO A 22 -6.11 -20.98 11.20
N GLU A 23 -5.77 -20.13 12.15
CA GLU A 23 -6.08 -20.40 13.57
C GLU A 23 -7.32 -19.68 14.05
N ASN A 24 -7.47 -18.38 13.74
CA ASN A 24 -8.56 -17.58 14.29
C ASN A 24 -9.65 -17.23 13.28
N ASN A 25 -9.51 -17.72 12.05
CA ASN A 25 -10.46 -17.49 10.96
C ASN A 25 -10.68 -16.01 10.64
N GLN A 26 -9.74 -15.16 10.99
CA GLN A 26 -9.78 -13.74 10.67
C GLN A 26 -9.53 -13.52 9.17
N LEU A 27 -10.28 -12.61 8.56
CA LEU A 27 -10.09 -12.27 7.15
C LEU A 27 -8.85 -11.40 6.99
N LEU A 28 -7.96 -11.82 6.12
CA LEU A 28 -6.73 -11.13 5.81
C LEU A 28 -6.72 -10.72 4.35
N TYR A 29 -6.17 -9.56 4.06
CA TYR A 29 -5.88 -9.16 2.68
C TYR A 29 -4.49 -9.64 2.28
N ASN A 30 -4.37 -10.12 1.05
CA ASN A 30 -3.08 -10.40 0.42
C ASN A 30 -2.60 -9.09 -0.19
N VAL A 31 -1.57 -8.51 0.39
CA VAL A 31 -1.04 -7.21 -0.05
C VAL A 31 0.33 -7.41 -0.68
N LEU A 32 0.44 -7.03 -1.95
CA LEU A 32 1.69 -7.11 -2.69
C LEU A 32 2.46 -5.81 -2.52
N ILE A 33 3.64 -5.88 -1.93
CA ILE A 33 4.54 -4.73 -1.74
C ILE A 33 5.60 -4.80 -2.83
N LEU A 34 5.64 -3.81 -3.70
CA LEU A 34 6.57 -3.77 -4.82
C LEU A 34 7.82 -2.94 -4.47
N ALA A 35 8.95 -3.32 -5.04
CA ALA A 35 10.17 -2.52 -4.91
C ALA A 35 10.00 -1.20 -5.66
N ALA A 36 10.52 -0.12 -5.08
CA ALA A 36 10.24 1.23 -5.59
C ALA A 36 10.71 1.44 -7.03
N ILE A 37 11.97 1.19 -7.33
CA ILE A 37 12.54 1.47 -8.65
C ILE A 37 12.37 0.29 -9.61
N ASN A 38 12.39 -0.93 -9.06
CA ASN A 38 12.26 -2.16 -9.85
C ASN A 38 10.97 -2.89 -9.45
N PRO A 39 9.83 -2.60 -10.12
CA PRO A 39 8.55 -3.19 -9.74
C PRO A 39 8.42 -4.69 -10.07
N THR A 40 9.43 -5.28 -10.71
CA THR A 40 9.44 -6.73 -10.94
C THR A 40 9.87 -7.50 -9.71
N SER A 41 10.36 -6.85 -8.69
CA SER A 41 10.69 -7.49 -7.42
C SER A 41 9.81 -6.93 -6.30
N GLY A 42 9.65 -7.74 -5.27
CA GLY A 42 8.80 -7.39 -4.15
C GLY A 42 8.43 -8.63 -3.38
N PHE A 43 7.45 -8.52 -2.51
CA PHE A 43 6.97 -9.62 -1.68
C PHE A 43 5.53 -9.35 -1.29
N PHE A 44 4.83 -10.36 -0.81
CA PHE A 44 3.49 -10.10 -0.31
C PHE A 44 3.40 -10.40 1.18
N ILE A 45 2.45 -9.72 1.82
CA ILE A 45 2.17 -9.89 3.24
C ILE A 45 0.67 -10.12 3.42
N LEU A 46 0.31 -10.73 4.53
CA LEU A 46 -1.08 -10.93 4.92
C LEU A 46 -1.41 -9.94 6.02
N VAL A 47 -2.41 -9.11 5.80
CA VAL A 47 -2.73 -8.00 6.70
C VAL A 47 -4.20 -8.07 7.10
N PRO A 48 -4.53 -7.97 8.40
CA PRO A 48 -5.93 -7.88 8.80
C PRO A 48 -6.65 -6.77 8.05
N LYS A 49 -7.85 -7.06 7.59
CA LYS A 49 -8.64 -6.12 6.80
C LYS A 49 -8.78 -4.76 7.49
N SER A 50 -8.89 -4.77 8.83
CA SER A 50 -9.05 -3.55 9.61
C SER A 50 -7.80 -2.66 9.63
N LYS A 51 -6.65 -3.18 9.23
CA LYS A 51 -5.38 -2.43 9.24
C LYS A 51 -4.95 -1.94 7.87
N VAL A 52 -5.80 -2.13 6.87
CA VAL A 52 -5.52 -1.65 5.51
C VAL A 52 -6.25 -0.33 5.31
N VAL A 53 -5.52 0.69 4.89
CA VAL A 53 -6.09 1.99 4.53
C VAL A 53 -6.20 2.05 3.02
N HIS A 54 -7.44 2.13 2.53
CA HIS A 54 -7.69 2.21 1.09
C HIS A 54 -7.39 3.61 0.58
N LEU A 55 -6.61 3.68 -0.49
CA LEU A 55 -6.29 4.95 -1.13
C LEU A 55 -7.29 5.23 -2.25
N ASN A 56 -7.68 6.49 -2.38
CA ASN A 56 -8.61 6.91 -3.42
C ASN A 56 -7.86 7.27 -4.71
N ILE A 57 -7.13 6.30 -5.24
CA ILE A 57 -6.36 6.45 -6.48
C ILE A 57 -6.47 5.17 -7.30
N SER A 58 -6.19 5.28 -8.59
CA SER A 58 -6.15 4.12 -9.47
C SER A 58 -4.87 3.31 -9.25
N VAL A 59 -4.88 2.07 -9.71
CA VAL A 59 -3.67 1.22 -9.70
C VAL A 59 -2.55 1.89 -10.49
N GLU A 60 -2.89 2.52 -11.62
CA GLU A 60 -1.91 3.23 -12.44
C GLU A 60 -1.24 4.36 -11.67
N GLU A 61 -2.00 5.16 -10.94
CA GLU A 61 -1.46 6.23 -10.11
C GLU A 61 -0.58 5.69 -8.98
N ALA A 62 -1.00 4.60 -8.36
CA ALA A 62 -0.21 3.93 -7.33
C ALA A 62 1.11 3.43 -7.90
N MET A 63 1.09 2.83 -9.08
CA MET A 63 2.30 2.33 -9.73
C MET A 63 3.27 3.46 -10.05
N LYS A 64 2.79 4.60 -10.52
CA LYS A 64 3.64 5.76 -10.78
C LYS A 64 4.30 6.25 -9.48
N TRP A 65 3.56 6.26 -8.40
CA TRP A 65 4.07 6.67 -7.10
C TRP A 65 5.17 5.72 -6.63
N ILE A 66 4.93 4.41 -6.74
CA ILE A 66 5.88 3.38 -6.33
C ILE A 66 7.14 3.41 -7.21
N VAL A 67 6.98 3.35 -8.52
CA VAL A 67 8.11 3.25 -9.46
C VAL A 67 8.99 4.49 -9.42
N SER A 68 8.41 5.65 -9.16
CA SER A 68 9.19 6.89 -9.05
C SER A 68 9.95 7.01 -7.73
N GLY A 69 9.79 6.05 -6.83
CA GLY A 69 10.41 6.14 -5.50
C GLY A 69 9.81 7.23 -4.63
N GLY A 70 8.55 7.58 -4.88
CA GLY A 70 7.84 8.58 -4.10
C GLY A 70 7.87 9.99 -4.67
N ILE A 71 8.53 10.20 -5.81
CA ILE A 71 8.64 11.53 -6.42
C ILE A 71 7.33 11.96 -7.08
N VAL A 72 6.70 11.03 -7.82
CA VAL A 72 5.42 11.31 -8.47
C VAL A 72 4.29 10.98 -7.50
N ILE A 73 3.71 11.99 -6.89
CA ILE A 73 2.66 11.84 -5.88
C ILE A 73 1.30 12.11 -6.53
N PRO A 74 0.27 11.29 -6.26
CA PRO A 74 -1.08 11.57 -6.78
C PRO A 74 -1.56 12.94 -6.32
N ASP A 75 -2.21 13.67 -7.19
CA ASP A 75 -2.61 15.07 -6.95
C ASP A 75 -3.45 15.25 -5.70
N VAL A 76 -4.35 14.31 -5.42
CA VAL A 76 -5.21 14.39 -4.23
C VAL A 76 -4.37 14.44 -2.93
N TYR A 77 -3.23 13.76 -2.91
CA TYR A 77 -2.37 13.75 -1.72
C TYR A 77 -1.38 14.91 -1.71
N LYS A 78 -1.01 15.44 -2.86
CA LYS A 78 -0.23 16.68 -2.93
C LYS A 78 -0.98 17.85 -2.34
N GLN A 79 -2.27 17.94 -2.61
CA GLN A 79 -3.09 19.04 -2.09
C GLN A 79 -3.16 19.05 -0.57
N LEU A 80 -3.26 17.87 0.04
CA LEU A 80 -3.28 17.76 1.49
C LEU A 80 -1.96 18.23 2.10
N ALA A 81 -0.83 17.82 1.52
CA ALA A 81 0.48 18.27 1.97
C ALA A 81 0.64 19.80 1.84
N THR A 82 0.14 20.37 0.74
CA THR A 82 0.20 21.81 0.50
C THR A 82 -0.60 22.59 1.55
N ARG A 83 -1.74 22.04 1.98
CA ARG A 83 -2.59 22.71 2.98
C ARG A 83 -1.94 22.82 4.35
N GLU A 84 -1.10 21.89 4.70
CA GLU A 84 -0.45 21.86 6.00
C GLU A 84 0.68 22.86 6.12
N ASN A 85 1.12 23.37 5.00
CA ASN A 85 2.15 24.37 4.93
C ASN A 85 1.53 25.78 4.75
#